data_ccb84bf4a47c646ae5fdcb7fc4fcf017
#
_entry.id   ccb84bf4a47c646ae5fdcb7fc4fcf017
#
_cell.length_a   1.000
_cell.length_b   1.000
_cell.length_c   1.000
_cell.angle_alpha   90.00
_cell.angle_beta   90.00
_cell.angle_gamma   90.00
#
_symmetry.space_group_name_H-M   'P 1'
#
loop_
_entity.id
_entity.type
_entity.pdbx_description
1 polymer ?
#
loop_
_entity_poly.entity_id
_entity_poly.type
_entity_poly.pdbx_seq_one_letter_code
_entity_poly.pdbx_strand_id
1 'polypeptide(L)'
;MKLGLACDGGPPPSHVLDLLERAGLPAGALRDVPGPALVDAGDSTWLLAPGADVLEACARGALDAGVAGKDLLLELAPPVHELLDLRVCPDVLVYATPEPGAGVLRRGRPRVATRYPLVTRRHFAATGRQVELVAFDAAPLAPGLGMADGVVELRSRLTLDDASAGSGRPVELRVREEIAACSARLVAGRAARALGGERLAELLERLRASVEER
;
A
#
# COMPACT_ATOMS: atom_id res chain seq x y z
N MET A 1 24.56 -0.76 -1.42
CA MET A 1 23.33 -1.44 -1.01
C MET A 1 22.24 -1.19 -2.04
N LYS A 2 21.42 -2.19 -2.37
CA LYS A 2 20.31 -2.01 -3.31
C LYS A 2 18.99 -1.89 -2.54
N LEU A 3 18.34 -0.78 -2.64
CA LEU A 3 17.12 -0.46 -1.89
C LEU A 3 15.95 -0.19 -2.84
N GLY A 4 14.74 -0.48 -2.39
CA GLY A 4 13.51 -0.19 -3.12
C GLY A 4 12.64 0.80 -2.37
N LEU A 5 11.96 1.68 -3.10
CA LEU A 5 10.99 2.60 -2.54
C LEU A 5 9.73 2.62 -3.43
N ALA A 6 8.61 2.25 -2.83
CA ALA A 6 7.33 2.22 -3.52
C ALA A 6 6.87 3.64 -3.88
N CYS A 7 6.52 3.83 -5.16
CA CYS A 7 5.88 5.03 -5.67
C CYS A 7 4.94 4.67 -6.82
N ASP A 8 3.77 5.28 -6.87
CA ASP A 8 2.70 4.97 -7.84
C ASP A 8 2.71 5.99 -9.01
N GLY A 9 3.78 5.95 -9.83
CA GLY A 9 3.90 6.76 -11.05
C GLY A 9 4.25 8.24 -10.85
N GLY A 10 4.37 8.70 -9.60
CA GLY A 10 4.84 10.03 -9.19
C GLY A 10 6.14 9.95 -8.41
N PRO A 11 6.58 11.07 -7.81
CA PRO A 11 7.71 11.07 -6.89
C PRO A 11 7.37 10.27 -5.62
N PRO A 12 8.37 9.76 -4.90
CA PRO A 12 8.16 9.04 -3.65
C PRO A 12 7.46 9.90 -2.59
N PRO A 13 6.68 9.28 -1.67
CA PRO A 13 5.99 10.01 -0.62
C PRO A 13 6.96 10.79 0.29
N SER A 14 6.73 12.10 0.45
CA SER A 14 7.61 13.00 1.23
C SER A 14 7.85 12.50 2.65
N HIS A 15 6.81 12.03 3.33
CA HIS A 15 6.93 11.50 4.70
C HIS A 15 7.88 10.31 4.82
N VAL A 16 7.97 9.47 3.78
CA VAL A 16 8.94 8.38 3.73
C VAL A 16 10.33 8.93 3.53
N LEU A 17 10.51 9.87 2.58
CA LEU A 17 11.80 10.51 2.31
C LEU A 17 12.35 11.23 3.54
N ASP A 18 11.51 11.99 4.24
CA ASP A 18 11.89 12.70 5.47
C ASP A 18 12.35 11.73 6.58
N LEU A 19 11.71 10.56 6.70
CA LEU A 19 12.15 9.52 7.63
C LEU A 19 13.50 8.94 7.22
N LEU A 20 13.69 8.64 5.94
CA LEU A 20 14.95 8.10 5.42
C LEU A 20 16.10 9.10 5.59
N GLU A 21 15.86 10.39 5.37
CA GLU A 21 16.85 11.47 5.59
C GLU A 21 17.25 11.57 7.08
N ARG A 22 16.29 11.53 8.00
CA ARG A 22 16.59 11.48 9.45
C ARG A 22 17.41 10.26 9.83
N ALA A 23 17.16 9.12 9.18
CA ALA A 23 17.98 7.92 9.34
C ALA A 23 19.36 8.04 8.66
N GLY A 24 19.72 9.22 8.12
CA GLY A 24 21.00 9.48 7.47
C GLY A 24 21.15 8.79 6.11
N LEU A 25 20.04 8.43 5.45
CA LEU A 25 20.06 7.92 4.09
C LEU A 25 19.98 9.06 3.07
N PRO A 26 20.59 8.94 1.89
CA PRO A 26 20.65 10.03 0.90
C PRO A 26 19.32 10.16 0.12
N ALA A 27 18.20 10.25 0.84
CA ALA A 27 16.86 10.23 0.26
C ALA A 27 16.49 11.55 -0.44
N GLY A 28 17.18 12.63 -0.17
CA GLY A 28 16.98 13.92 -0.87
C GLY A 28 17.20 13.83 -2.38
N ALA A 29 18.11 12.97 -2.82
CA ALA A 29 18.35 12.72 -4.25
C ALA A 29 17.15 12.05 -4.97
N LEU A 30 16.19 11.50 -4.22
CA LEU A 30 15.02 10.79 -4.76
C LEU A 30 13.77 11.68 -4.84
N ARG A 31 13.80 12.87 -4.22
CA ARG A 31 12.61 13.69 -3.93
C ARG A 31 11.84 14.12 -5.17
N ASP A 32 12.54 14.46 -6.24
CA ASP A 32 11.95 14.96 -7.48
C ASP A 32 12.04 13.95 -8.64
N VAL A 33 12.40 12.70 -8.33
CA VAL A 33 12.54 11.66 -9.35
C VAL A 33 11.23 10.87 -9.45
N PRO A 34 10.50 10.97 -10.58
CA PRO A 34 9.32 10.14 -10.79
C PRO A 34 9.73 8.68 -11.05
N GLY A 35 8.96 7.74 -10.50
CA GLY A 35 9.13 6.32 -10.84
C GLY A 35 8.44 5.95 -12.16
N PRO A 36 8.81 4.83 -12.80
CA PRO A 36 9.89 3.93 -12.37
C PRO A 36 11.28 4.44 -12.75
N ALA A 37 12.24 4.30 -11.84
CA ALA A 37 13.62 4.74 -12.04
C ALA A 37 14.63 3.93 -11.20
N LEU A 38 15.88 3.85 -11.67
CA LEU A 38 17.02 3.46 -10.88
C LEU A 38 17.89 4.70 -10.61
N VAL A 39 18.16 4.96 -9.34
CA VAL A 39 18.89 6.16 -8.90
C VAL A 39 20.06 5.74 -8.02
N ASP A 40 21.26 6.17 -8.40
CA ASP A 40 22.43 6.03 -7.53
C ASP A 40 22.51 7.23 -6.59
N ALA A 41 22.51 6.99 -5.29
CA ALA A 41 22.59 8.01 -4.26
C ALA A 41 23.49 7.53 -3.12
N GLY A 42 24.63 8.19 -2.96
CA GLY A 42 25.68 7.77 -2.01
C GLY A 42 26.18 6.37 -2.30
N ASP A 43 26.24 5.52 -1.28
CA ASP A 43 26.67 4.12 -1.39
C ASP A 43 25.52 3.16 -1.72
N SER A 44 24.40 3.67 -2.20
CA SER A 44 23.19 2.89 -2.47
C SER A 44 22.63 3.14 -3.85
N THR A 45 22.12 2.08 -4.48
CA THR A 45 21.29 2.15 -5.68
C THR A 45 19.83 1.97 -5.26
N TRP A 46 18.95 2.87 -5.68
CA TRP A 46 17.54 2.86 -5.35
C TRP A 46 16.68 2.50 -6.56
N LEU A 47 15.79 1.54 -6.38
CA LEU A 47 14.68 1.29 -7.30
C LEU A 47 13.46 2.09 -6.84
N LEU A 48 13.01 3.04 -7.64
CA LEU A 48 11.71 3.69 -7.50
C LEU A 48 10.74 2.98 -8.43
N ALA A 49 9.70 2.34 -7.90
CA ALA A 49 8.76 1.55 -8.69
C ALA A 49 7.42 1.34 -7.96
N PRO A 50 6.38 0.85 -8.64
CA PRO A 50 5.15 0.39 -7.99
C PRO A 50 5.47 -0.57 -6.83
N GLY A 51 4.70 -0.48 -5.75
CA GLY A 51 4.99 -1.25 -4.54
C GLY A 51 5.01 -2.77 -4.77
N ALA A 52 4.21 -3.28 -5.70
CA ALA A 52 4.23 -4.70 -6.08
C ALA A 52 5.60 -5.12 -6.66
N ASP A 53 6.20 -4.27 -7.51
CA ASP A 53 7.50 -4.54 -8.14
C ASP A 53 8.63 -4.47 -7.10
N VAL A 54 8.57 -3.52 -6.16
CA VAL A 54 9.51 -3.44 -5.04
C VAL A 54 9.46 -4.73 -4.20
N LEU A 55 8.25 -5.21 -3.87
CA LEU A 55 8.06 -6.44 -3.10
C LEU A 55 8.58 -7.68 -3.86
N GLU A 56 8.31 -7.77 -5.15
CA GLU A 56 8.79 -8.86 -6.00
C GLU A 56 10.32 -8.85 -6.14
N ALA A 57 10.92 -7.66 -6.31
CA ALA A 57 12.36 -7.50 -6.37
C ALA A 57 13.05 -7.91 -5.05
N CYS A 58 12.45 -7.57 -3.89
CA CYS A 58 12.89 -8.05 -2.59
C CYS A 58 12.75 -9.58 -2.47
N ALA A 59 11.62 -10.14 -2.88
CA ALA A 59 11.36 -11.58 -2.82
C ALA A 59 12.36 -12.39 -3.64
N ARG A 60 12.78 -11.86 -4.80
CA ARG A 60 13.79 -12.48 -5.68
C ARG A 60 15.24 -12.22 -5.24
N GLY A 61 15.46 -11.39 -4.21
CA GLY A 61 16.81 -11.02 -3.77
C GLY A 61 17.55 -10.05 -4.70
N ALA A 62 16.82 -9.37 -5.59
CA ALA A 62 17.38 -8.31 -6.43
C ALA A 62 17.61 -7.01 -5.64
N LEU A 63 16.87 -6.81 -4.56
CA LEU A 63 17.03 -5.75 -3.57
C LEU A 63 17.40 -6.34 -2.22
N ASP A 64 18.24 -5.63 -1.48
CA ASP A 64 18.60 -5.96 -0.09
C ASP A 64 17.44 -5.68 0.87
N ALA A 65 16.75 -4.54 0.66
CA ALA A 65 15.54 -4.16 1.38
C ALA A 65 14.66 -3.24 0.53
N GLY A 66 13.40 -3.09 0.95
CA GLY A 66 12.45 -2.20 0.27
C GLY A 66 11.44 -1.60 1.25
N VAL A 67 10.88 -0.45 0.85
CA VAL A 67 9.77 0.19 1.55
C VAL A 67 8.52 0.07 0.70
N ALA A 68 7.48 -0.55 1.25
CA ALA A 68 6.17 -0.73 0.59
C ALA A 68 5.02 -0.63 1.60
N GLY A 69 3.80 -0.44 1.11
CA GLY A 69 2.61 -0.38 1.95
C GLY A 69 2.22 -1.72 2.56
N LYS A 70 1.68 -1.68 3.80
CA LYS A 70 1.15 -2.87 4.50
C LYS A 70 -0.02 -3.50 3.75
N ASP A 71 -0.83 -2.70 3.07
CA ASP A 71 -1.94 -3.13 2.23
C ASP A 71 -1.49 -4.12 1.14
N LEU A 72 -0.40 -3.79 0.44
CA LEU A 72 0.18 -4.68 -0.58
C LEU A 72 0.78 -5.94 0.01
N LEU A 73 1.41 -5.86 1.20
CA LEU A 73 1.90 -7.05 1.91
C LEU A 73 0.77 -8.01 2.27
N LEU A 74 -0.39 -7.48 2.69
CA LEU A 74 -1.56 -8.28 3.03
C LEU A 74 -2.20 -8.91 1.78
N GLU A 75 -2.25 -8.17 0.68
CA GLU A 75 -2.87 -8.63 -0.56
C GLU A 75 -2.00 -9.63 -1.32
N LEU A 76 -0.73 -9.30 -1.54
CA LEU A 76 0.16 -10.11 -2.37
C LEU A 76 0.77 -11.29 -1.59
N ALA A 77 0.85 -11.19 -0.27
CA ALA A 77 1.48 -12.16 0.61
C ALA A 77 2.86 -12.65 0.08
N PRO A 78 3.76 -11.73 -0.33
CA PRO A 78 5.02 -12.10 -0.95
C PRO A 78 5.93 -12.84 0.04
N PRO A 79 6.89 -13.67 -0.41
CA PRO A 79 7.82 -14.39 0.46
C PRO A 79 8.95 -13.48 0.97
N VAL A 80 8.57 -12.38 1.63
CA VAL A 80 9.47 -11.42 2.28
C VAL A 80 9.27 -11.41 3.79
N HIS A 81 10.23 -10.85 4.52
CA HIS A 81 10.11 -10.55 5.94
C HIS A 81 9.77 -9.08 6.12
N GLU A 82 8.71 -8.80 6.87
CA GLU A 82 8.42 -7.47 7.39
C GLU A 82 9.36 -7.22 8.59
N LEU A 83 10.27 -6.24 8.45
CA LEU A 83 11.31 -5.96 9.42
C LEU A 83 10.93 -4.86 10.41
N LEU A 84 10.23 -3.81 9.92
CA LEU A 84 9.88 -2.65 10.71
C LEU A 84 8.61 -1.96 10.18
N ASP A 85 7.74 -1.54 11.09
CA ASP A 85 6.71 -0.56 10.85
C ASP A 85 7.34 0.84 10.90
N LEU A 86 7.36 1.53 9.77
CA LEU A 86 7.93 2.87 9.67
C LEU A 86 7.02 3.96 10.26
N ARG A 87 5.78 3.62 10.59
CA ARG A 87 4.75 4.51 11.17
C ARG A 87 4.51 5.79 10.35
N VAL A 88 4.85 5.79 9.08
CA VAL A 88 4.56 6.86 8.13
C VAL A 88 3.52 6.41 7.12
N CYS A 89 2.85 7.36 6.46
CA CYS A 89 1.72 7.10 5.55
C CYS A 89 0.65 6.20 6.20
N PRO A 90 0.12 6.56 7.40
CA PRO A 90 -0.92 5.77 8.05
C PRO A 90 -2.20 5.81 7.23
N ASP A 91 -2.84 4.65 7.06
CA ASP A 91 -4.13 4.49 6.41
C ASP A 91 -4.85 3.26 6.99
N VAL A 92 -6.08 3.03 6.57
CA VAL A 92 -6.88 1.87 7.00
C VAL A 92 -7.58 1.27 5.80
N LEU A 93 -7.42 -0.03 5.59
CA LEU A 93 -8.30 -0.77 4.68
C LEU A 93 -9.68 -0.87 5.31
N VAL A 94 -10.71 -0.46 4.58
CA VAL A 94 -12.07 -0.40 5.07
C VAL A 94 -13.07 -1.03 4.08
N TYR A 95 -14.16 -1.55 4.61
CA TYR A 95 -15.35 -1.87 3.84
C TYR A 95 -16.30 -0.68 3.90
N ALA A 96 -16.72 -0.17 2.75
CA ALA A 96 -17.64 0.95 2.64
C ALA A 96 -18.78 0.63 1.66
N THR A 97 -19.95 1.25 1.91
CA THR A 97 -21.14 1.11 1.05
C THR A 97 -21.74 2.47 0.75
N PRO A 98 -22.46 2.60 -0.36
CA PRO A 98 -23.30 3.77 -0.58
C PRO A 98 -24.26 4.02 0.57
N GLU A 99 -24.70 5.28 0.73
CA GLU A 99 -25.80 5.63 1.61
C GLU A 99 -27.06 4.79 1.29
N PRO A 100 -27.86 4.41 2.32
CA PRO A 100 -29.14 3.75 2.11
C PRO A 100 -30.03 4.59 1.18
N GLY A 101 -30.44 4.01 0.05
CA GLY A 101 -31.23 4.68 -0.97
C GLY A 101 -30.43 5.16 -2.21
N ALA A 102 -29.09 5.17 -2.18
CA ALA A 102 -28.25 5.51 -3.33
C ALA A 102 -28.03 4.33 -4.31
N GLY A 103 -28.52 3.15 -3.98
CA GLY A 103 -28.47 1.97 -4.83
C GLY A 103 -29.39 0.87 -4.33
N VAL A 104 -29.85 0.01 -5.23
CA VAL A 104 -30.68 -1.15 -4.87
C VAL A 104 -29.77 -2.20 -4.25
N LEU A 105 -29.80 -2.35 -2.93
CA LEU A 105 -29.23 -3.52 -2.28
C LEU A 105 -29.91 -4.77 -2.86
N ARG A 106 -29.21 -5.49 -3.71
CA ARG A 106 -29.71 -6.75 -4.25
C ARG A 106 -29.88 -7.75 -3.09
N ARG A 107 -31.07 -8.35 -3.01
CA ARG A 107 -31.27 -9.51 -2.13
C ARG A 107 -30.37 -10.64 -2.66
N GLY A 108 -29.40 -11.08 -1.84
CA GLY A 108 -28.47 -12.15 -2.20
C GLY A 108 -27.05 -11.87 -1.72
N ARG A 109 -26.07 -12.40 -2.45
CA ARG A 109 -24.65 -12.14 -2.20
C ARG A 109 -24.30 -10.72 -2.67
N PRO A 110 -23.88 -9.81 -1.78
CA PRO A 110 -23.47 -8.48 -2.18
C PRO A 110 -22.21 -8.56 -3.05
N ARG A 111 -22.15 -7.71 -4.08
CA ARG A 111 -20.96 -7.54 -4.94
C ARG A 111 -20.07 -6.49 -4.29
N VAL A 112 -18.80 -6.84 -4.10
CA VAL A 112 -17.81 -5.96 -3.49
C VAL A 112 -16.69 -5.69 -4.48
N ALA A 113 -16.57 -4.43 -4.92
CA ALA A 113 -15.47 -4.01 -5.76
C ALA A 113 -14.21 -3.76 -4.91
N THR A 114 -13.06 -4.17 -5.42
CA THR A 114 -11.81 -4.03 -4.70
C THR A 114 -10.59 -4.25 -5.58
N ARG A 115 -9.49 -3.58 -5.26
CA ARG A 115 -8.14 -3.90 -5.72
C ARG A 115 -7.42 -4.90 -4.78
N TYR A 116 -8.08 -5.29 -3.67
CA TYR A 116 -7.55 -6.20 -2.63
C TYR A 116 -8.42 -7.47 -2.51
N PRO A 117 -8.51 -8.31 -3.57
CA PRO A 117 -9.39 -9.48 -3.57
C PRO A 117 -9.02 -10.52 -2.51
N LEU A 118 -7.72 -10.71 -2.20
CA LEU A 118 -7.31 -11.68 -1.18
C LEU A 118 -7.71 -11.20 0.23
N VAL A 119 -7.41 -9.95 0.56
CA VAL A 119 -7.79 -9.35 1.85
C VAL A 119 -9.31 -9.36 2.02
N THR A 120 -10.04 -8.93 0.98
CA THR A 120 -11.51 -8.89 0.99
C THR A 120 -12.09 -10.27 1.23
N ARG A 121 -11.61 -11.30 0.51
CA ARG A 121 -12.06 -12.68 0.70
C ARG A 121 -11.82 -13.17 2.12
N ARG A 122 -10.64 -12.94 2.67
CA ARG A 122 -10.28 -13.34 4.04
C ARG A 122 -11.19 -12.67 5.08
N HIS A 123 -11.42 -11.36 4.93
CA HIS A 123 -12.26 -10.59 5.84
C HIS A 123 -13.70 -11.12 5.88
N PHE A 124 -14.34 -11.27 4.71
CA PHE A 124 -15.72 -11.74 4.65
C PHE A 124 -15.84 -13.22 5.08
N ALA A 125 -14.86 -14.06 4.75
CA ALA A 125 -14.83 -15.45 5.23
C ALA A 125 -14.72 -15.53 6.76
N ALA A 126 -13.87 -14.72 7.38
CA ALA A 126 -13.71 -14.68 8.84
C ALA A 126 -14.99 -14.24 9.58
N THR A 127 -15.84 -13.45 8.93
CA THR A 127 -17.13 -12.99 9.47
C THR A 127 -18.33 -13.88 9.03
N GLY A 128 -18.07 -15.01 8.35
CA GLY A 128 -19.10 -15.93 7.88
C GLY A 128 -19.98 -15.37 6.75
N ARG A 129 -19.62 -14.24 6.16
CA ARG A 129 -20.37 -13.61 5.09
C ARG A 129 -19.88 -14.06 3.71
N GLN A 130 -20.79 -14.21 2.78
CA GLN A 130 -20.49 -14.53 1.39
C GLN A 130 -20.68 -13.29 0.52
N VAL A 131 -19.67 -12.98 -0.28
CA VAL A 131 -19.70 -11.87 -1.24
C VAL A 131 -19.26 -12.34 -2.62
N GLU A 132 -19.69 -11.61 -3.64
CA GLU A 132 -19.16 -11.73 -4.99
C GLU A 132 -18.09 -10.64 -5.16
N LEU A 133 -16.85 -11.04 -5.50
CA LEU A 133 -15.75 -10.09 -5.67
C LEU A 133 -15.71 -9.57 -7.10
N VAL A 134 -15.63 -8.25 -7.22
CA VAL A 134 -15.40 -7.54 -8.47
C VAL A 134 -14.00 -6.93 -8.39
N ALA A 135 -13.01 -7.55 -9.05
CA ALA A 135 -11.67 -7.01 -9.12
C ALA A 135 -11.68 -5.75 -10.00
N PHE A 136 -11.42 -4.59 -9.39
CA PHE A 136 -11.52 -3.30 -10.06
C PHE A 136 -10.63 -2.27 -9.38
N ASP A 137 -9.65 -1.71 -10.11
CA ASP A 137 -8.66 -0.78 -9.54
C ASP A 137 -9.26 0.55 -9.10
N ALA A 138 -10.27 1.03 -9.84
CA ALA A 138 -11.03 2.23 -9.47
C ALA A 138 -12.25 1.84 -8.60
N ALA A 139 -12.06 0.99 -7.59
CA ALA A 139 -13.13 0.39 -6.79
C ALA A 139 -14.18 1.39 -6.27
N PRO A 140 -13.81 2.62 -5.80
CA PRO A 140 -14.79 3.61 -5.34
C PRO A 140 -15.81 4.06 -6.39
N LEU A 141 -15.51 3.91 -7.68
CA LEU A 141 -16.44 4.26 -8.77
C LEU A 141 -17.46 3.13 -9.09
N ALA A 142 -17.15 1.90 -8.72
CA ALA A 142 -17.95 0.73 -9.11
C ALA A 142 -19.42 0.78 -8.66
N PRO A 143 -19.76 1.29 -7.46
CA PRO A 143 -21.16 1.46 -7.07
C PRO A 143 -21.93 2.45 -7.95
N GLY A 144 -21.32 3.56 -8.32
CA GLY A 144 -21.91 4.55 -9.23
C GLY A 144 -22.21 3.99 -10.63
N LEU A 145 -21.42 3.00 -11.07
CA LEU A 145 -21.63 2.26 -12.30
C LEU A 145 -22.62 1.08 -12.17
N GLY A 146 -23.17 0.84 -10.96
CA GLY A 146 -24.03 -0.31 -10.69
C GLY A 146 -23.30 -1.65 -10.73
N MET A 147 -21.98 -1.66 -10.68
CA MET A 147 -21.15 -2.87 -10.74
C MET A 147 -21.00 -3.54 -9.38
N ALA A 148 -21.11 -2.78 -8.28
CA ALA A 148 -20.91 -3.27 -6.93
C ALA A 148 -21.91 -2.64 -5.95
N ASP A 149 -22.16 -3.35 -4.85
CA ASP A 149 -23.03 -2.92 -3.75
C ASP A 149 -22.20 -2.31 -2.60
N GLY A 150 -20.88 -2.50 -2.64
CA GLY A 150 -19.91 -1.92 -1.70
C GLY A 150 -18.50 -2.06 -2.23
N VAL A 151 -17.55 -1.48 -1.49
CA VAL A 151 -16.13 -1.46 -1.87
C VAL A 151 -15.25 -1.84 -0.69
N VAL A 152 -14.10 -2.47 -0.96
CA VAL A 152 -12.98 -2.56 -0.03
C VAL A 152 -11.80 -1.81 -0.62
N GLU A 153 -11.38 -0.75 0.09
CA GLU A 153 -10.32 0.16 -0.37
C GLU A 153 -9.63 0.81 0.84
N LEU A 154 -8.49 1.45 0.62
CA LEU A 154 -7.89 2.35 1.59
C LEU A 154 -8.81 3.54 1.84
N ARG A 155 -8.95 3.95 3.10
CA ARG A 155 -9.84 5.04 3.49
C ARG A 155 -9.54 6.34 2.76
N SER A 156 -8.25 6.67 2.60
CA SER A 156 -7.81 7.86 1.88
C SER A 156 -8.23 7.89 0.40
N ARG A 157 -8.51 6.73 -0.18
CA ARG A 157 -8.92 6.59 -1.59
C ARG A 157 -10.44 6.50 -1.79
N LEU A 158 -11.24 6.50 -0.72
CA LEU A 158 -12.71 6.49 -0.84
C LEU A 158 -13.26 7.81 -1.37
N THR A 159 -12.63 8.93 -1.03
CA THR A 159 -12.96 10.24 -1.57
C THR A 159 -12.22 10.44 -2.88
N LEU A 160 -12.96 10.54 -3.97
CA LEU A 160 -12.41 11.00 -5.23
C LEU A 160 -12.25 12.51 -5.13
N ASP A 161 -11.05 13.02 -5.38
CA ASP A 161 -10.84 14.46 -5.49
C ASP A 161 -11.77 15.02 -6.58
N ASP A 162 -12.33 16.21 -6.36
CA ASP A 162 -13.27 16.88 -7.28
C ASP A 162 -12.73 16.95 -8.71
N ALA A 163 -11.40 16.98 -8.90
CA ALA A 163 -10.72 16.94 -10.19
C ALA A 163 -10.89 15.61 -10.94
N SER A 164 -11.12 14.49 -10.24
CA SER A 164 -11.30 13.15 -10.81
C SER A 164 -12.79 12.81 -11.03
N ALA A 165 -13.70 13.58 -10.47
CA ALA A 165 -15.14 13.28 -10.45
C ALA A 165 -15.85 13.50 -11.80
N GLY A 166 -15.23 14.15 -12.78
CA GLY A 166 -15.87 14.44 -14.06
C GLY A 166 -17.24 15.14 -13.86
N SER A 167 -18.16 15.01 -14.83
CA SER A 167 -19.51 15.58 -14.77
C SER A 167 -20.53 14.73 -13.97
N GLY A 168 -20.10 13.59 -13.39
CA GLY A 168 -20.94 12.69 -12.60
C GLY A 168 -20.81 12.98 -11.09
N ARG A 169 -21.94 12.99 -10.37
CA ARG A 169 -21.92 13.06 -8.91
C ARG A 169 -21.25 11.79 -8.35
N PRO A 170 -20.16 11.89 -7.60
CA PRO A 170 -19.59 10.71 -6.93
C PRO A 170 -20.63 10.15 -5.96
N VAL A 171 -20.72 8.83 -5.90
CA VAL A 171 -21.57 8.17 -4.89
C VAL A 171 -20.87 8.30 -3.55
N GLU A 172 -21.54 8.94 -2.59
CA GLU A 172 -21.02 9.03 -1.23
C GLU A 172 -20.92 7.64 -0.60
N LEU A 173 -19.70 7.26 -0.19
CA LEU A 173 -19.41 5.98 0.43
C LEU A 173 -19.24 6.16 1.94
N ARG A 174 -19.96 5.35 2.71
CA ARG A 174 -19.82 5.30 4.17
C ARG A 174 -19.07 4.08 4.61
N VAL A 175 -18.04 4.30 5.42
CA VAL A 175 -17.29 3.23 6.08
C VAL A 175 -18.22 2.45 7.00
N ARG A 176 -18.24 1.15 6.83
CA ARG A 176 -18.99 0.19 7.67
C ARG A 176 -18.10 -0.57 8.61
N GLU A 177 -16.91 -0.94 8.14
CA GLU A 177 -15.97 -1.78 8.90
C GLU A 177 -14.55 -1.37 8.58
N GLU A 178 -13.68 -1.40 9.60
CA GLU A 178 -12.24 -1.32 9.46
C GLU A 178 -11.69 -2.75 9.37
N ILE A 179 -10.85 -3.00 8.36
CA ILE A 179 -10.31 -4.33 8.07
C ILE A 179 -8.89 -4.47 8.59
N ALA A 180 -8.03 -3.52 8.27
CA ALA A 180 -6.62 -3.53 8.67
C ALA A 180 -6.03 -2.13 8.70
N ALA A 181 -5.27 -1.81 9.75
CA ALA A 181 -4.42 -0.64 9.79
C ALA A 181 -3.20 -0.85 8.88
N CYS A 182 -2.89 0.16 8.09
CA CYS A 182 -1.80 0.16 7.12
C CYS A 182 -0.84 1.32 7.37
N SER A 183 0.42 1.11 7.05
CA SER A 183 1.47 2.13 7.02
C SER A 183 2.61 1.63 6.14
N ALA A 184 3.60 2.47 5.86
CA ALA A 184 4.80 2.03 5.16
C ALA A 184 5.61 1.04 6.00
N ARG A 185 6.12 -0.01 5.38
CA ARG A 185 6.88 -1.10 6.00
C ARG A 185 8.23 -1.26 5.35
N LEU A 186 9.27 -1.45 6.17
CA LEU A 186 10.55 -1.95 5.69
C LEU A 186 10.45 -3.47 5.55
N VAL A 187 10.82 -3.98 4.40
CA VAL A 187 10.81 -5.41 4.09
C VAL A 187 12.15 -5.86 3.53
N ALA A 188 12.47 -7.14 3.68
CA ALA A 188 13.60 -7.76 3.02
C ALA A 188 13.25 -9.18 2.57
N GLY A 189 13.85 -9.63 1.47
CA GLY A 189 13.74 -11.00 1.01
C GLY A 189 14.44 -11.98 1.96
N ARG A 190 14.08 -13.26 1.86
CA ARG A 190 14.69 -14.32 2.71
C ARG A 190 16.20 -14.41 2.53
N ALA A 191 16.68 -14.30 1.29
CA ALA A 191 18.10 -14.37 0.97
C ALA A 191 18.85 -13.14 1.54
N ALA A 192 18.31 -11.94 1.40
CA ALA A 192 18.90 -10.72 1.91
C ALA A 192 19.05 -10.76 3.43
N ARG A 193 18.05 -11.30 4.15
CA ARG A 193 18.14 -11.48 5.61
C ARG A 193 19.21 -12.49 6.02
N ALA A 194 19.39 -13.57 5.26
CA ALA A 194 20.38 -14.59 5.55
C ALA A 194 21.82 -14.13 5.23
N LEU A 195 22.00 -13.30 4.19
CA LEU A 195 23.28 -12.87 3.64
C LEU A 195 23.59 -11.39 3.96
N GLY A 196 22.59 -10.60 4.31
CA GLY A 196 22.66 -9.13 4.45
C GLY A 196 23.40 -8.60 5.67
N GLY A 197 23.79 -9.48 6.59
CA GLY A 197 24.76 -9.23 7.65
C GLY A 197 24.63 -7.85 8.34
N GLU A 198 25.79 -7.23 8.52
CA GLU A 198 25.94 -5.98 9.26
C GLU A 198 25.21 -4.77 8.63
N ARG A 199 25.24 -4.63 7.29
CA ARG A 199 24.64 -3.47 6.60
C ARG A 199 23.12 -3.39 6.74
N LEU A 200 22.42 -4.53 6.67
CA LEU A 200 20.97 -4.56 6.86
C LEU A 200 20.62 -4.33 8.33
N ALA A 201 21.41 -4.86 9.26
CA ALA A 201 21.24 -4.61 10.68
C ALA A 201 21.44 -3.13 11.03
N GLU A 202 22.50 -2.50 10.50
CA GLU A 202 22.75 -1.08 10.68
C GLU A 202 21.62 -0.21 10.11
N LEU A 203 21.13 -0.51 8.90
CA LEU A 203 19.98 0.17 8.31
C LEU A 203 18.76 0.07 9.23
N LEU A 204 18.48 -1.12 9.75
CA LEU A 204 17.34 -1.37 10.62
C LEU A 204 17.44 -0.57 11.94
N GLU A 205 18.61 -0.53 12.57
CA GLU A 205 18.83 0.24 13.80
C GLU A 205 18.67 1.76 13.57
N ARG A 206 19.23 2.29 12.49
CA ARG A 206 19.09 3.71 12.11
C ARG A 206 17.62 4.08 11.87
N LEU A 207 16.87 3.24 11.17
CA LEU A 207 15.44 3.47 10.93
C LEU A 207 14.62 3.34 12.21
N ARG A 208 14.92 2.39 13.11
CA ARG A 208 14.26 2.26 14.42
C ARG A 208 14.42 3.52 15.25
N ALA A 209 15.64 4.01 15.40
CA ALA A 209 15.91 5.26 16.10
C ALA A 209 15.08 6.41 15.54
N SER A 210 15.05 6.57 14.20
CA SER A 210 14.30 7.64 13.53
C SER A 210 12.77 7.51 13.65
N VAL A 211 12.24 6.30 13.85
CA VAL A 211 10.80 6.07 14.11
C VAL A 211 10.43 6.37 15.55
N GLU A 212 11.32 6.11 16.51
CA GLU A 212 11.09 6.33 17.96
C GLU A 212 11.19 7.82 18.34
N GLU A 213 11.99 8.61 17.64
CA GLU A 213 12.15 10.06 17.86
C GLU A 213 10.95 10.90 17.37
N ARG A 214 9.91 10.29 16.83
CA ARG A 214 8.70 10.95 16.32
C ARG A 214 7.56 10.97 17.34
#